data_f9d05aae46c4ed2000464fcfd7850030
#
_entry.id   f9d05aae46c4ed2000464fcfd7850030
#
_cell.length_a   1.000
_cell.length_b   1.000
_cell.length_c   1.000
_cell.angle_alpha   90.00
_cell.angle_beta   90.00
_cell.angle_gamma   90.00
#
_symmetry.space_group_name_H-M   'P 1'
#
loop_
_entity.id
_entity.type
_entity.pdbx_description
1 polymer ?
#
loop_
_entity_poly.entity_id
_entity_poly.type
_entity_poly.pdbx_seq_one_letter_code
_entity_poly.pdbx_strand_id
1 'polypeptide(L)'
;MPQAESSSATSPHLIRSLVALILGSLLLRAAAGAMGENIQFYLNFIDAAARTPGHPLHTITGGQVYQISYTLGGIITAAFFLTELIGAPIFGAWSDRYGRKLFIIFGPLFGAIAVQITAMTTLVWLLIVTRLLEGLSTAANAPATLGFLAEATSHSQKLRARVVGFFEAATIGGIAVGFSLGGWLWRHFGQPAFVAGIPLTSPAFALNALIYVASLAILWFGIHEIKERPRPTHVTSASETWKHYWSIVTSPRVASFAPAWIAINAVLGVFINLTARILTDKGVFPGQLLVGHFDSFEAGNIRAAYAVVFIGGIALWSMVFAQMRKTTVMLIGTGGLFLTCLFLFLLNHQPSLGAPLVIPLALALVVSIFIQSGFTPAALTHLADITEDHSSDRGAIMGLYSVFFGVGQFLGTGIGGPFVDWRGADGLVLVTALLGVFAVIMLLRLHWTETSQALDK
;
A
#
# COMPACT_ATOMS: atom_id res chain seq x y z
N MET A 1 -49.47 -13.18 -21.92
CA MET A 1 -48.22 -13.56 -22.55
C MET A 1 -47.13 -13.45 -21.50
N PRO A 2 -46.48 -14.54 -21.05
CA PRO A 2 -45.38 -14.47 -20.13
C PRO A 2 -44.16 -13.96 -20.92
N GLN A 3 -43.58 -12.85 -20.41
CA GLN A 3 -42.29 -12.36 -20.90
C GLN A 3 -41.24 -13.43 -20.61
N ALA A 4 -40.61 -13.91 -21.67
CA ALA A 4 -39.47 -14.80 -21.61
C ALA A 4 -38.38 -14.14 -20.77
N GLU A 5 -38.05 -14.72 -19.60
CA GLU A 5 -36.80 -14.47 -18.89
C GLU A 5 -35.66 -14.79 -19.84
N SER A 6 -35.14 -13.77 -20.52
CA SER A 6 -33.89 -13.92 -21.24
C SER A 6 -32.82 -14.18 -20.16
N SER A 7 -32.42 -15.46 -20.05
CA SER A 7 -31.22 -15.83 -19.30
C SER A 7 -30.05 -15.02 -19.91
N SER A 8 -29.66 -13.95 -19.25
CA SER A 8 -28.48 -13.17 -19.62
C SER A 8 -27.25 -14.02 -19.33
N ALA A 9 -26.95 -14.97 -20.23
CA ALA A 9 -25.71 -15.70 -20.24
C ALA A 9 -24.59 -14.66 -20.33
N THR A 10 -23.82 -14.55 -19.28
CA THR A 10 -22.64 -13.68 -19.23
C THR A 10 -21.77 -13.97 -20.44
N SER A 11 -21.57 -13.00 -21.33
CA SER A 11 -20.89 -13.27 -22.61
C SER A 11 -19.48 -13.83 -22.34
N PRO A 12 -18.98 -14.80 -23.14
CA PRO A 12 -17.64 -15.37 -22.94
C PRO A 12 -16.53 -14.33 -22.92
N HIS A 13 -16.70 -13.23 -23.65
CA HIS A 13 -15.77 -12.09 -23.64
C HIS A 13 -15.74 -11.36 -22.31
N LEU A 14 -16.87 -11.24 -21.60
CA LEU A 14 -16.94 -10.61 -20.29
C LEU A 14 -16.23 -11.47 -19.24
N ILE A 15 -16.48 -12.77 -19.22
CA ILE A 15 -15.80 -13.71 -18.30
C ILE A 15 -14.29 -13.66 -18.51
N ARG A 16 -13.84 -13.71 -19.76
CA ARG A 16 -12.42 -13.60 -20.13
C ARG A 16 -11.81 -12.29 -19.60
N SER A 17 -12.49 -11.17 -19.78
CA SER A 17 -12.03 -9.86 -19.31
C SER A 17 -11.94 -9.79 -17.79
N LEU A 18 -12.92 -10.34 -17.06
CA LEU A 18 -12.91 -10.36 -15.59
C LEU A 18 -11.79 -11.25 -15.05
N VAL A 19 -11.57 -12.44 -15.64
CA VAL A 19 -10.47 -13.34 -15.27
C VAL A 19 -9.12 -12.68 -15.55
N ALA A 20 -8.94 -12.09 -16.73
CA ALA A 20 -7.71 -11.39 -17.09
C ALA A 20 -7.43 -10.21 -16.14
N LEU A 21 -8.48 -9.48 -15.75
CA LEU A 21 -8.36 -8.38 -14.80
C LEU A 21 -7.89 -8.85 -13.42
N ILE A 22 -8.49 -9.93 -12.90
CA ILE A 22 -8.11 -10.48 -11.59
C ILE A 22 -6.67 -11.01 -11.62
N LEU A 23 -6.29 -11.81 -12.63
CA LEU A 23 -4.95 -12.36 -12.76
C LEU A 23 -3.90 -11.28 -13.05
N GLY A 24 -4.20 -10.33 -13.93
CA GLY A 24 -3.34 -9.21 -14.23
C GLY A 24 -3.13 -8.31 -13.02
N SER A 25 -4.18 -8.06 -12.24
CA SER A 25 -4.08 -7.30 -10.99
C SER A 25 -3.28 -8.05 -9.92
N LEU A 26 -3.44 -9.37 -9.78
CA LEU A 26 -2.63 -10.18 -8.88
C LEU A 26 -1.14 -10.03 -9.20
N LEU A 27 -0.76 -10.18 -10.47
CA LEU A 27 0.65 -10.02 -10.90
C LEU A 27 1.14 -8.59 -10.73
N LEU A 28 0.32 -7.60 -11.08
CA LEU A 28 0.67 -6.19 -10.89
C LEU A 28 0.96 -5.87 -9.41
N ARG A 29 0.11 -6.36 -8.51
CA ARG A 29 0.26 -6.15 -7.07
C ARG A 29 1.42 -6.96 -6.49
N ALA A 30 1.69 -8.16 -7.00
CA ALA A 30 2.88 -8.92 -6.63
C ALA A 30 4.17 -8.20 -7.08
N ALA A 31 4.19 -7.67 -8.29
CA ALA A 31 5.32 -6.88 -8.78
C ALA A 31 5.53 -5.58 -7.97
N ALA A 32 4.45 -4.87 -7.65
CA ALA A 32 4.51 -3.66 -6.81
C ALA A 32 4.97 -3.97 -5.38
N GLY A 33 4.48 -5.05 -4.78
CA GLY A 33 4.94 -5.54 -3.48
C GLY A 33 6.42 -5.90 -3.49
N ALA A 34 6.88 -6.65 -4.52
CA ALA A 34 8.28 -7.00 -4.70
C ALA A 34 9.16 -5.77 -4.92
N MET A 35 8.68 -4.78 -5.66
CA MET A 35 9.39 -3.50 -5.82
C MET A 35 9.53 -2.75 -4.51
N GLY A 36 8.45 -2.68 -3.71
CA GLY A 36 8.47 -2.06 -2.38
C GLY A 36 9.49 -2.69 -1.43
N GLU A 37 9.74 -4.01 -1.55
CA GLU A 37 10.81 -4.70 -0.82
C GLU A 37 12.19 -4.40 -1.41
N ASN A 38 12.34 -4.65 -2.70
CA ASN A 38 13.63 -4.53 -3.37
C ASN A 38 14.23 -3.14 -3.23
N ILE A 39 13.42 -2.08 -3.25
CA ILE A 39 13.93 -0.72 -3.08
C ILE A 39 14.53 -0.52 -1.69
N GLN A 40 13.95 -1.10 -0.62
CA GLN A 40 14.48 -0.98 0.74
C GLN A 40 15.82 -1.70 0.88
N PHE A 41 15.95 -2.90 0.32
CA PHE A 41 17.22 -3.62 0.30
C PHE A 41 18.26 -2.91 -0.55
N TYR A 42 17.84 -2.32 -1.67
CA TYR A 42 18.71 -1.56 -2.56
C TYR A 42 19.27 -0.29 -1.89
N LEU A 43 18.44 0.43 -1.14
CA LEU A 43 18.91 1.60 -0.39
C LEU A 43 19.98 1.23 0.65
N ASN A 44 19.80 0.09 1.36
CA ASN A 44 20.84 -0.44 2.25
C ASN A 44 22.12 -0.82 1.47
N PHE A 45 21.94 -1.43 0.31
CA PHE A 45 23.06 -1.86 -0.52
C PHE A 45 23.87 -0.67 -1.05
N ILE A 46 23.21 0.40 -1.51
CA ILE A 46 23.86 1.65 -1.93
C ILE A 46 24.61 2.28 -0.74
N ASP A 47 23.96 2.37 0.42
CA ASP A 47 24.55 2.97 1.63
C ASP A 47 25.77 2.21 2.11
N ALA A 48 25.69 0.87 2.14
CA ALA A 48 26.83 0.00 2.46
C ALA A 48 27.97 0.16 1.44
N ALA A 49 27.65 0.25 0.16
CA ALA A 49 28.63 0.47 -0.90
C ALA A 49 29.34 1.82 -0.76
N ALA A 50 28.61 2.88 -0.38
CA ALA A 50 29.18 4.19 -0.16
C ALA A 50 30.20 4.24 1.02
N ARG A 51 30.05 3.32 1.98
CA ARG A 51 30.95 3.19 3.15
C ARG A 51 32.13 2.24 2.89
N THR A 52 32.09 1.43 1.82
CA THR A 52 33.06 0.37 1.56
C THR A 52 33.85 0.64 0.28
N PRO A 53 35.10 1.11 0.35
CA PRO A 53 35.94 1.29 -0.82
C PRO A 53 36.12 -0.03 -1.60
N GLY A 54 36.04 0.04 -2.92
CA GLY A 54 36.19 -1.14 -3.79
C GLY A 54 34.96 -2.05 -3.88
N HIS A 55 33.81 -1.62 -3.36
CA HIS A 55 32.57 -2.37 -3.53
C HIS A 55 32.20 -2.53 -5.01
N PRO A 56 31.68 -3.71 -5.46
CA PRO A 56 31.37 -3.98 -6.87
C PRO A 56 30.47 -2.94 -7.55
N LEU A 57 29.62 -2.25 -6.79
CA LEU A 57 28.75 -1.21 -7.30
C LEU A 57 29.54 -0.02 -7.88
N HIS A 58 30.70 0.32 -7.31
CA HIS A 58 31.57 1.40 -7.83
C HIS A 58 32.05 1.12 -9.25
N THR A 59 32.32 -0.14 -9.59
CA THR A 59 32.75 -0.54 -10.93
C THR A 59 31.67 -0.30 -11.98
N ILE A 60 30.41 -0.61 -11.62
CA ILE A 60 29.25 -0.49 -12.53
C ILE A 60 28.80 0.96 -12.67
N THR A 61 28.92 1.76 -11.60
CA THR A 61 28.40 3.15 -11.57
C THR A 61 29.47 4.19 -11.87
N GLY A 62 30.72 3.78 -12.16
CA GLY A 62 31.83 4.72 -12.33
C GLY A 62 32.17 5.50 -11.05
N GLY A 63 31.91 4.93 -9.87
CA GLY A 63 32.18 5.54 -8.57
C GLY A 63 31.07 6.45 -8.02
N GLN A 64 29.96 6.61 -8.74
CA GLN A 64 28.83 7.45 -8.29
C GLN A 64 27.92 6.68 -7.32
N VAL A 65 28.34 6.59 -6.07
CA VAL A 65 27.59 5.96 -4.97
C VAL A 65 27.51 6.92 -3.81
N TYR A 66 26.30 7.14 -3.29
CA TYR A 66 26.02 8.13 -2.24
C TYR A 66 25.53 7.45 -0.97
N GLN A 67 25.85 8.01 0.18
CA GLN A 67 25.26 7.57 1.44
C GLN A 67 23.75 7.85 1.46
N ILE A 68 22.98 6.85 1.84
CA ILE A 68 21.53 6.92 1.92
C ILE A 68 21.08 6.75 3.37
N SER A 69 20.82 7.85 4.08
CA SER A 69 20.19 7.80 5.40
C SER A 69 18.76 7.23 5.34
N TYR A 70 18.17 6.84 6.46
CA TYR A 70 16.75 6.45 6.51
C TYR A 70 15.83 7.62 6.15
N THR A 71 16.20 8.84 6.52
CA THR A 71 15.50 10.07 6.13
C THR A 71 15.44 10.22 4.61
N LEU A 72 16.59 10.09 3.92
CA LEU A 72 16.64 10.20 2.47
C LEU A 72 15.88 9.03 1.80
N GLY A 73 16.04 7.83 2.31
CA GLY A 73 15.30 6.64 1.85
C GLY A 73 13.79 6.79 2.04
N GLY A 74 13.36 7.38 3.16
CA GLY A 74 11.97 7.73 3.41
C GLY A 74 11.42 8.72 2.39
N ILE A 75 12.18 9.77 2.04
CA ILE A 75 11.80 10.75 1.00
C ILE A 75 11.67 10.07 -0.37
N ILE A 76 12.65 9.24 -0.75
CA ILE A 76 12.61 8.48 -2.00
C ILE A 76 11.34 7.62 -2.05
N THR A 77 11.04 6.90 -0.98
CA THR A 77 9.87 6.01 -0.93
C THR A 77 8.56 6.80 -0.90
N ALA A 78 8.50 7.92 -0.16
CA ALA A 78 7.32 8.78 -0.06
C ALA A 78 6.92 9.40 -1.41
N ALA A 79 7.87 9.63 -2.32
CA ALA A 79 7.61 10.17 -3.66
C ALA A 79 6.56 9.34 -4.43
N PHE A 80 6.51 8.02 -4.23
CA PHE A 80 5.48 7.14 -4.78
C PHE A 80 4.06 7.61 -4.40
N PHE A 81 3.83 7.82 -3.11
CA PHE A 81 2.50 8.19 -2.59
C PHE A 81 2.07 9.59 -3.02
N LEU A 82 3.04 10.50 -3.24
CA LEU A 82 2.75 11.85 -3.72
C LEU A 82 2.09 11.82 -5.10
N THR A 83 2.63 11.05 -6.03
CA THR A 83 2.05 10.94 -7.38
C THR A 83 0.81 10.08 -7.44
N GLU A 84 0.71 9.06 -6.61
CA GLU A 84 -0.53 8.29 -6.46
C GLU A 84 -1.67 9.19 -5.97
N LEU A 85 -1.43 10.00 -4.94
CA LEU A 85 -2.41 10.91 -4.36
C LEU A 85 -2.94 11.93 -5.37
N ILE A 86 -2.04 12.57 -6.12
CA ILE A 86 -2.41 13.60 -7.09
C ILE A 86 -2.97 12.98 -8.37
N GLY A 87 -2.38 11.89 -8.82
CA GLY A 87 -2.68 11.26 -10.10
C GLY A 87 -4.00 10.47 -10.11
N ALA A 88 -4.38 9.83 -8.99
CA ALA A 88 -5.53 8.94 -8.97
C ALA A 88 -6.87 9.64 -9.35
N PRO A 89 -7.21 10.83 -8.84
CA PRO A 89 -8.40 11.55 -9.27
C PRO A 89 -8.36 11.94 -10.75
N ILE A 90 -7.18 12.37 -11.24
CA ILE A 90 -6.98 12.81 -12.62
C ILE A 90 -7.17 11.63 -13.59
N PHE A 91 -6.46 10.52 -13.34
CA PHE A 91 -6.56 9.34 -14.20
C PHE A 91 -7.92 8.64 -14.06
N GLY A 92 -8.56 8.71 -12.90
CA GLY A 92 -9.93 8.29 -12.72
C GLY A 92 -10.87 9.00 -13.70
N ALA A 93 -10.89 10.33 -13.67
CA ALA A 93 -11.70 11.15 -14.57
C ALA A 93 -11.34 10.93 -16.07
N TRP A 94 -10.05 10.83 -16.38
CA TRP A 94 -9.60 10.56 -17.75
C TRP A 94 -10.00 9.15 -18.21
N SER A 95 -9.97 8.15 -17.33
CA SER A 95 -10.39 6.79 -17.67
C SER A 95 -11.89 6.70 -18.00
N ASP A 96 -12.72 7.55 -17.37
CA ASP A 96 -14.14 7.69 -17.70
C ASP A 96 -14.35 8.24 -19.11
N ARG A 97 -13.49 9.17 -19.50
CA ARG A 97 -13.61 9.88 -20.78
C ARG A 97 -12.97 9.14 -21.95
N TYR A 98 -11.72 8.65 -21.76
CA TYR A 98 -10.92 8.07 -22.86
C TYR A 98 -10.94 6.54 -22.91
N GLY A 99 -11.53 5.89 -21.92
CA GLY A 99 -11.65 4.43 -21.88
C GLY A 99 -10.88 3.79 -20.74
N ARG A 100 -11.51 2.82 -20.07
CA ARG A 100 -10.93 2.13 -18.91
C ARG A 100 -9.70 1.31 -19.27
N LYS A 101 -9.76 0.60 -20.40
CA LYS A 101 -8.69 -0.31 -20.84
C LYS A 101 -7.34 0.39 -20.96
N LEU A 102 -7.30 1.61 -21.51
CA LEU A 102 -6.06 2.36 -21.71
C LEU A 102 -5.35 2.60 -20.37
N PHE A 103 -6.07 3.05 -19.33
CA PHE A 103 -5.50 3.35 -18.02
C PHE A 103 -5.16 2.11 -17.21
N ILE A 104 -5.92 1.01 -17.37
CA ILE A 104 -5.58 -0.29 -16.80
C ILE A 104 -4.23 -0.78 -17.34
N ILE A 105 -3.93 -0.54 -18.61
CA ILE A 105 -2.67 -0.92 -19.27
C ILE A 105 -1.52 0.01 -18.90
N PHE A 106 -1.77 1.32 -18.72
CA PHE A 106 -0.74 2.27 -18.28
C PHE A 106 -0.13 1.89 -16.94
N GLY A 107 -0.90 1.26 -16.03
CA GLY A 107 -0.40 0.79 -14.75
C GLY A 107 0.86 -0.08 -14.90
N PRO A 108 0.76 -1.29 -15.40
CA PRO A 108 1.92 -2.17 -15.53
C PRO A 108 2.99 -1.63 -16.47
N LEU A 109 2.64 -0.80 -17.47
CA LEU A 109 3.60 -0.18 -18.38
C LEU A 109 4.52 0.81 -17.61
N PHE A 110 3.95 1.74 -16.87
CA PHE A 110 4.73 2.69 -16.06
C PHE A 110 5.53 1.99 -14.97
N GLY A 111 4.96 0.95 -14.34
CA GLY A 111 5.65 0.13 -13.38
C GLY A 111 6.87 -0.58 -13.98
N ALA A 112 6.72 -1.23 -15.14
CA ALA A 112 7.83 -1.89 -15.83
C ALA A 112 8.96 -0.92 -16.18
N ILE A 113 8.64 0.26 -16.73
CA ILE A 113 9.62 1.29 -17.08
C ILE A 113 10.33 1.81 -15.83
N ALA A 114 9.59 2.14 -14.77
CA ALA A 114 10.14 2.65 -13.53
C ALA A 114 11.14 1.67 -12.90
N VAL A 115 10.73 0.40 -12.80
CA VAL A 115 11.54 -0.65 -12.18
C VAL A 115 12.78 -0.96 -13.03
N GLN A 116 12.65 -0.96 -14.37
CA GLN A 116 13.79 -1.18 -15.27
C GLN A 116 14.81 -0.03 -15.18
N ILE A 117 14.38 1.23 -15.06
CA ILE A 117 15.28 2.36 -14.84
C ILE A 117 15.98 2.22 -13.47
N THR A 118 15.24 1.80 -12.43
CA THR A 118 15.81 1.55 -11.10
C THR A 118 16.92 0.48 -11.15
N ALA A 119 16.78 -0.55 -11.99
CA ALA A 119 17.80 -1.59 -12.19
C ALA A 119 19.13 -1.04 -12.72
N MET A 120 19.16 0.18 -13.24
CA MET A 120 20.31 0.74 -13.96
C MET A 120 20.90 1.98 -13.28
N THR A 121 20.39 2.42 -12.14
CA THR A 121 20.79 3.70 -11.53
C THR A 121 20.98 3.62 -10.02
N THR A 122 21.99 4.36 -9.51
CA THR A 122 22.18 4.68 -8.09
C THR A 122 21.95 6.15 -7.79
N LEU A 123 21.62 6.95 -8.80
CA LEU A 123 21.43 8.40 -8.66
C LEU A 123 20.14 8.70 -7.88
N VAL A 124 20.27 9.36 -6.75
CA VAL A 124 19.15 9.67 -5.83
C VAL A 124 17.99 10.37 -6.55
N TRP A 125 18.28 11.39 -7.35
CA TRP A 125 17.24 12.12 -8.07
C TRP A 125 16.48 11.23 -9.06
N LEU A 126 17.20 10.29 -9.71
CA LEU A 126 16.58 9.36 -10.66
C LEU A 126 15.77 8.27 -9.93
N LEU A 127 16.23 7.83 -8.74
CA LEU A 127 15.43 6.97 -7.86
C LEU A 127 14.12 7.67 -7.46
N ILE A 128 14.15 8.97 -7.14
CA ILE A 128 12.92 9.73 -6.87
C ILE A 128 12.01 9.74 -8.11
N VAL A 129 12.54 10.01 -9.30
CA VAL A 129 11.77 10.01 -10.56
C VAL A 129 11.14 8.63 -10.81
N THR A 130 11.87 7.54 -10.60
CA THR A 130 11.29 6.19 -10.77
C THR A 130 10.18 5.89 -9.77
N ARG A 131 10.29 6.37 -8.53
CA ARG A 131 9.23 6.26 -7.53
C ARG A 131 7.99 7.08 -7.89
N LEU A 132 8.18 8.31 -8.42
CA LEU A 132 7.08 9.12 -8.96
C LEU A 132 6.37 8.40 -10.12
N LEU A 133 7.11 7.82 -11.04
CA LEU A 133 6.57 7.08 -12.18
C LEU A 133 5.81 5.80 -11.74
N GLU A 134 6.29 5.13 -10.70
CA GLU A 134 5.62 3.98 -10.13
C GLU A 134 4.33 4.36 -9.38
N GLY A 135 4.31 5.52 -8.71
CA GLY A 135 3.08 6.10 -8.15
C GLY A 135 2.04 6.40 -9.24
N LEU A 136 2.47 6.90 -10.41
CA LEU A 136 1.59 7.06 -11.57
C LEU A 136 1.04 5.72 -12.08
N SER A 137 1.82 4.63 -11.99
CA SER A 137 1.36 3.28 -12.32
C SER A 137 0.11 2.89 -11.51
N THR A 138 0.16 3.07 -10.19
CA THR A 138 -0.98 2.77 -9.31
C THR A 138 -2.12 3.76 -9.52
N ALA A 139 -1.81 5.05 -9.65
CA ALA A 139 -2.79 6.10 -9.89
C ALA A 139 -3.62 5.88 -11.17
N ALA A 140 -3.00 5.37 -12.24
CA ALA A 140 -3.70 5.07 -13.48
C ALA A 140 -4.54 3.79 -13.39
N ASN A 141 -3.97 2.73 -12.81
CA ASN A 141 -4.60 1.41 -12.81
C ASN A 141 -5.78 1.28 -11.85
N ALA A 142 -5.64 1.71 -10.58
CA ALA A 142 -6.59 1.41 -9.53
C ALA A 142 -8.00 1.96 -9.82
N PRO A 143 -8.21 3.27 -10.10
CA PRO A 143 -9.53 3.81 -10.37
C PRO A 143 -10.14 3.26 -11.68
N ALA A 144 -9.31 3.05 -12.71
CA ALA A 144 -9.77 2.50 -13.98
C ALA A 144 -10.26 1.06 -13.84
N THR A 145 -9.57 0.25 -13.02
CA THR A 145 -9.95 -1.14 -12.73
C THR A 145 -11.27 -1.21 -11.96
N LEU A 146 -11.43 -0.42 -10.90
CA LEU A 146 -12.66 -0.36 -10.12
C LEU A 146 -13.84 0.11 -10.98
N GLY A 147 -13.62 1.12 -11.83
CA GLY A 147 -14.62 1.59 -12.78
C GLY A 147 -15.01 0.52 -13.79
N PHE A 148 -14.05 -0.22 -14.36
CA PHE A 148 -14.32 -1.34 -15.26
C PHE A 148 -15.13 -2.44 -14.56
N LEU A 149 -14.78 -2.80 -13.33
CA LEU A 149 -15.54 -3.79 -12.54
C LEU A 149 -16.98 -3.35 -12.30
N ALA A 150 -17.19 -2.07 -11.95
CA ALA A 150 -18.52 -1.52 -11.74
C ALA A 150 -19.38 -1.56 -13.02
N GLU A 151 -18.80 -1.18 -14.17
CA GLU A 151 -19.47 -1.23 -15.48
C GLU A 151 -19.77 -2.68 -15.92
N ALA A 152 -18.76 -3.57 -15.84
CA ALA A 152 -18.85 -4.97 -16.25
C ALA A 152 -19.88 -5.79 -15.46
N THR A 153 -20.18 -5.37 -14.21
CA THR A 153 -21.10 -6.08 -13.32
C THR A 153 -22.38 -5.30 -13.02
N SER A 154 -22.70 -4.26 -13.80
CA SER A 154 -23.85 -3.36 -13.56
C SER A 154 -25.18 -4.10 -13.55
N HIS A 155 -25.31 -5.18 -14.32
CA HIS A 155 -26.52 -5.98 -14.48
C HIS A 155 -26.81 -6.98 -13.34
N SER A 156 -25.83 -7.26 -12.44
CA SER A 156 -25.99 -8.24 -11.38
C SER A 156 -25.22 -7.87 -10.10
N GLN A 157 -25.96 -7.50 -9.06
CA GLN A 157 -25.38 -7.16 -7.76
C GLN A 157 -24.64 -8.35 -7.13
N LYS A 158 -25.13 -9.59 -7.32
CA LYS A 158 -24.49 -10.82 -6.84
C LYS A 158 -23.16 -11.08 -7.57
N LEU A 159 -23.10 -10.85 -8.87
CA LEU A 159 -21.87 -10.97 -9.66
C LEU A 159 -20.86 -9.90 -9.23
N ARG A 160 -21.31 -8.64 -9.04
CA ARG A 160 -20.47 -7.54 -8.55
C ARG A 160 -19.80 -7.88 -7.24
N ALA A 161 -20.56 -8.35 -6.25
CA ALA A 161 -20.03 -8.69 -4.93
C ALA A 161 -18.95 -9.78 -5.02
N ARG A 162 -19.16 -10.82 -5.84
CA ARG A 162 -18.18 -11.90 -6.05
C ARG A 162 -16.92 -11.42 -6.74
N VAL A 163 -17.06 -10.67 -7.83
CA VAL A 163 -15.92 -10.23 -8.64
C VAL A 163 -15.09 -9.21 -7.89
N VAL A 164 -15.71 -8.27 -7.17
CA VAL A 164 -15.01 -7.33 -6.29
C VAL A 164 -14.28 -8.08 -5.17
N GLY A 165 -14.91 -9.08 -4.55
CA GLY A 165 -14.26 -9.91 -3.54
C GLY A 165 -13.02 -10.66 -4.06
N PHE A 166 -13.08 -11.24 -5.26
CA PHE A 166 -11.92 -11.86 -5.90
C PHE A 166 -10.83 -10.85 -6.28
N PHE A 167 -11.22 -9.67 -6.74
CA PHE A 167 -10.29 -8.60 -7.06
C PHE A 167 -9.54 -8.10 -5.80
N GLU A 168 -10.27 -7.89 -4.70
CA GLU A 168 -9.66 -7.50 -3.42
C GLU A 168 -8.71 -8.61 -2.91
N ALA A 169 -9.14 -9.87 -2.96
CA ALA A 169 -8.29 -11.00 -2.59
C ALA A 169 -7.03 -11.08 -3.46
N ALA A 170 -7.14 -10.84 -4.77
CA ALA A 170 -6.00 -10.79 -5.68
C ALA A 170 -5.07 -9.60 -5.40
N THR A 171 -5.63 -8.43 -5.06
CA THR A 171 -4.86 -7.23 -4.71
C THR A 171 -4.04 -7.45 -3.46
N ILE A 172 -4.67 -7.91 -2.41
CA ILE A 172 -4.07 -8.11 -1.09
C ILE A 172 -3.10 -9.31 -1.11
N GLY A 173 -3.56 -10.44 -1.67
CA GLY A 173 -2.73 -11.64 -1.85
C GLY A 173 -1.52 -11.38 -2.73
N GLY A 174 -1.68 -10.58 -3.79
CA GLY A 174 -0.59 -10.15 -4.64
C GLY A 174 0.49 -9.39 -3.87
N ILE A 175 0.11 -8.41 -3.05
CA ILE A 175 1.07 -7.66 -2.22
C ILE A 175 1.80 -8.58 -1.24
N ALA A 176 1.09 -9.47 -0.54
CA ALA A 176 1.71 -10.40 0.41
C ALA A 176 2.71 -11.34 -0.28
N VAL A 177 2.33 -11.92 -1.42
CA VAL A 177 3.24 -12.72 -2.26
C VAL A 177 4.42 -11.87 -2.74
N GLY A 178 4.15 -10.61 -3.11
CA GLY A 178 5.16 -9.66 -3.56
C GLY A 178 6.26 -9.42 -2.53
N PHE A 179 5.93 -9.32 -1.24
CA PHE A 179 6.92 -9.16 -0.18
C PHE A 179 7.90 -10.34 -0.14
N SER A 180 7.41 -11.58 -0.09
CA SER A 180 8.27 -12.78 -0.13
C SER A 180 9.05 -12.88 -1.44
N LEU A 181 8.41 -12.59 -2.56
CA LEU A 181 9.02 -12.63 -3.89
C LEU A 181 10.14 -11.58 -4.03
N GLY A 182 9.93 -10.36 -3.53
CA GLY A 182 10.96 -9.31 -3.52
C GLY A 182 12.17 -9.72 -2.71
N GLY A 183 11.97 -10.27 -1.51
CA GLY A 183 13.06 -10.80 -0.69
C GLY A 183 13.80 -11.94 -1.37
N TRP A 184 13.10 -12.85 -2.04
CA TRP A 184 13.70 -13.94 -2.81
C TRP A 184 14.48 -13.43 -4.02
N LEU A 185 13.93 -12.51 -4.80
CA LEU A 185 14.60 -11.88 -5.94
C LEU A 185 15.87 -11.16 -5.48
N TRP A 186 15.82 -10.42 -4.39
CA TRP A 186 16.98 -9.73 -3.87
C TRP A 186 18.08 -10.70 -3.40
N ARG A 187 17.71 -11.74 -2.67
CA ARG A 187 18.65 -12.75 -2.17
C ARG A 187 19.46 -13.39 -3.30
N HIS A 188 18.85 -13.68 -4.44
CA HIS A 188 19.48 -14.41 -5.53
C HIS A 188 20.04 -13.49 -6.64
N PHE A 189 19.48 -12.32 -6.85
CA PHE A 189 19.76 -11.43 -7.98
C PHE A 189 19.98 -9.96 -7.55
N GLY A 190 20.19 -9.68 -6.27
CA GLY A 190 20.40 -8.33 -5.76
C GLY A 190 21.77 -7.74 -6.08
N GLN A 191 22.77 -8.59 -6.39
CA GLN A 191 24.15 -8.14 -6.68
C GLN A 191 24.27 -7.56 -8.09
N PRO A 192 25.14 -6.54 -8.28
CA PRO A 192 25.41 -5.96 -9.58
C PRO A 192 25.92 -6.99 -10.59
N ALA A 193 25.46 -6.92 -11.83
CA ALA A 193 25.88 -7.83 -12.88
C ALA A 193 25.78 -7.18 -14.27
N PHE A 194 26.53 -7.74 -15.22
CA PHE A 194 26.37 -7.46 -16.64
C PHE A 194 25.45 -8.51 -17.27
N VAL A 195 24.34 -8.07 -17.84
CA VAL A 195 23.40 -8.94 -18.55
C VAL A 195 23.36 -8.52 -20.01
N ALA A 196 23.80 -9.41 -20.91
CA ALA A 196 23.94 -9.12 -22.34
C ALA A 196 24.75 -7.82 -22.64
N GLY A 197 25.78 -7.54 -21.84
CA GLY A 197 26.61 -6.34 -21.96
C GLY A 197 26.02 -5.07 -21.33
N ILE A 198 24.81 -5.13 -20.78
CA ILE A 198 24.17 -4.01 -20.11
C ILE A 198 24.53 -4.07 -18.61
N PRO A 199 25.09 -2.98 -18.04
CA PRO A 199 25.37 -2.92 -16.61
C PRO A 199 24.06 -2.76 -15.83
N LEU A 200 23.74 -3.70 -14.96
CA LEU A 200 22.63 -3.62 -14.02
C LEU A 200 23.16 -3.46 -12.61
N THR A 201 22.70 -2.44 -11.91
CA THR A 201 23.03 -2.23 -10.49
C THR A 201 22.40 -3.30 -9.61
N SER A 202 21.25 -3.86 -10.04
CA SER A 202 20.65 -5.07 -9.47
C SER A 202 19.72 -5.74 -10.48
N PRO A 203 20.05 -6.95 -10.96
CA PRO A 203 19.18 -7.74 -11.82
C PRO A 203 17.81 -8.09 -11.20
N ALA A 204 17.67 -8.07 -9.86
CA ALA A 204 16.39 -8.31 -9.18
C ALA A 204 15.28 -7.38 -9.67
N PHE A 205 15.61 -6.11 -9.96
CA PHE A 205 14.63 -5.17 -10.54
C PHE A 205 14.28 -5.53 -11.97
N ALA A 206 15.25 -5.91 -12.80
CA ALA A 206 14.98 -6.30 -14.18
C ALA A 206 14.06 -7.53 -14.24
N LEU A 207 14.26 -8.52 -13.36
CA LEU A 207 13.37 -9.67 -13.23
C LEU A 207 11.97 -9.26 -12.73
N ASN A 208 11.91 -8.32 -11.79
CA ASN A 208 10.63 -7.78 -11.33
C ASN A 208 9.89 -7.02 -12.47
N ALA A 209 10.63 -6.31 -13.34
CA ALA A 209 10.05 -5.66 -14.51
C ALA A 209 9.38 -6.67 -15.45
N LEU A 210 9.91 -7.90 -15.57
CA LEU A 210 9.26 -8.97 -16.37
C LEU A 210 7.89 -9.37 -15.80
N ILE A 211 7.69 -9.30 -14.48
CA ILE A 211 6.38 -9.58 -13.88
C ILE A 211 5.38 -8.47 -14.24
N TYR A 212 5.82 -7.21 -14.25
CA TYR A 212 5.00 -6.10 -14.76
C TYR A 212 4.66 -6.30 -16.24
N VAL A 213 5.61 -6.74 -17.07
CA VAL A 213 5.38 -7.04 -18.48
C VAL A 213 4.39 -8.22 -18.66
N ALA A 214 4.49 -9.25 -17.83
CA ALA A 214 3.54 -10.36 -17.83
C ALA A 214 2.12 -9.87 -17.46
N SER A 215 1.99 -9.03 -16.44
CA SER A 215 0.73 -8.38 -16.10
C SER A 215 0.20 -7.53 -17.27
N LEU A 216 1.07 -6.73 -17.89
CA LEU A 216 0.74 -5.91 -19.07
C LEU A 216 0.18 -6.79 -20.21
N ALA A 217 0.83 -7.90 -20.52
CA ALA A 217 0.40 -8.81 -21.58
C ALA A 217 -0.98 -9.41 -21.27
N ILE A 218 -1.20 -9.90 -20.05
CA ILE A 218 -2.50 -10.45 -19.63
C ILE A 218 -3.61 -9.42 -19.77
N LEU A 219 -3.38 -8.20 -19.30
CA LEU A 219 -4.37 -7.12 -19.34
C LEU A 219 -4.61 -6.63 -20.77
N TRP A 220 -3.54 -6.48 -21.57
CA TRP A 220 -3.63 -6.05 -22.97
C TRP A 220 -4.48 -6.99 -23.82
N PHE A 221 -4.17 -8.30 -23.79
CA PHE A 221 -4.84 -9.31 -24.62
C PHE A 221 -6.15 -9.83 -24.00
N GLY A 222 -6.30 -9.75 -22.69
CA GLY A 222 -7.45 -10.31 -21.98
C GLY A 222 -8.63 -9.35 -21.84
N ILE A 223 -8.39 -8.04 -21.72
CA ILE A 223 -9.46 -7.06 -21.51
C ILE A 223 -10.05 -6.61 -22.85
N HIS A 224 -11.36 -6.74 -22.96
CA HIS A 224 -12.14 -6.19 -24.07
C HIS A 224 -12.90 -4.96 -23.56
N GLU A 225 -12.86 -3.88 -24.31
CA GLU A 225 -13.53 -2.64 -23.93
C GLU A 225 -15.05 -2.80 -24.03
N ILE A 226 -15.77 -2.29 -23.03
CA ILE A 226 -17.23 -2.31 -23.01
C ILE A 226 -17.72 -1.20 -23.95
N LYS A 227 -18.33 -1.57 -25.08
CA LYS A 227 -18.75 -0.64 -26.14
C LYS A 227 -19.96 0.23 -25.76
N GLU A 228 -20.86 -0.27 -24.92
CA GLU A 228 -22.05 0.44 -24.46
C GLU A 228 -21.75 1.15 -23.14
N ARG A 229 -21.23 2.36 -23.24
CA ARG A 229 -21.07 3.24 -22.07
C ARG A 229 -22.25 4.20 -22.00
N PRO A 230 -22.95 4.27 -20.87
CA PRO A 230 -23.77 5.44 -20.60
C PRO A 230 -22.81 6.64 -20.61
N ARG A 231 -22.93 7.51 -21.61
CA ARG A 231 -22.18 8.77 -21.59
C ARG A 231 -22.62 9.54 -20.35
N PRO A 232 -21.70 10.01 -19.49
CA PRO A 232 -22.09 10.84 -18.37
C PRO A 232 -22.87 12.03 -18.93
N THR A 233 -24.09 12.19 -18.46
CA THR A 233 -25.04 13.25 -18.90
C THR A 233 -24.55 14.64 -18.49
N HIS A 234 -23.61 14.73 -17.55
CA HIS A 234 -22.93 15.96 -17.14
C HIS A 234 -21.41 15.73 -17.12
N VAL A 235 -20.72 16.40 -18.02
CA VAL A 235 -19.26 16.53 -17.96
C VAL A 235 -18.95 17.58 -16.89
N THR A 236 -18.81 17.17 -15.64
CA THR A 236 -18.27 18.06 -14.61
C THR A 236 -16.81 18.39 -14.99
N SER A 237 -16.48 19.67 -14.95
CA SER A 237 -15.10 20.09 -15.20
C SER A 237 -14.19 19.53 -14.08
N ALA A 238 -12.91 19.30 -14.37
CA ALA A 238 -11.95 18.87 -13.35
C ALA A 238 -11.95 19.81 -12.13
N SER A 239 -12.20 21.11 -12.36
CA SER A 239 -12.34 22.14 -11.32
C SER A 239 -13.59 21.92 -10.45
N GLU A 240 -14.74 21.54 -11.05
CA GLU A 240 -15.97 21.27 -10.30
C GLU A 240 -15.85 19.98 -9.49
N THR A 241 -15.26 18.95 -10.07
CA THR A 241 -14.94 17.70 -9.35
C THR A 241 -14.03 17.99 -8.16
N TRP A 242 -12.97 18.79 -8.33
CA TRP A 242 -12.08 19.18 -7.25
C TRP A 242 -12.77 20.01 -6.16
N LYS A 243 -13.59 20.98 -6.53
CA LYS A 243 -14.39 21.78 -5.58
C LYS A 243 -15.36 20.89 -4.79
N HIS A 244 -15.99 19.94 -5.45
CA HIS A 244 -16.89 19.00 -4.80
C HIS A 244 -16.13 18.07 -3.82
N TYR A 245 -15.00 17.50 -4.19
CA TYR A 245 -14.13 16.77 -3.28
C TYR A 245 -13.73 17.61 -2.07
N TRP A 246 -13.32 18.85 -2.30
CA TRP A 246 -12.91 19.75 -1.23
C TRP A 246 -14.05 20.06 -0.27
N SER A 247 -15.27 20.25 -0.76
CA SER A 247 -16.44 20.47 0.09
C SER A 247 -16.77 19.29 1.00
N ILE A 248 -16.55 18.05 0.53
CA ILE A 248 -16.73 16.84 1.34
C ILE A 248 -15.61 16.71 2.39
N VAL A 249 -14.36 16.91 2.00
CA VAL A 249 -13.18 16.87 2.92
C VAL A 249 -13.31 17.87 4.05
N THR A 250 -13.79 19.08 3.74
CA THR A 250 -13.94 20.18 4.71
C THR A 250 -15.25 20.12 5.50
N SER A 251 -16.14 19.16 5.21
CA SER A 251 -17.34 18.98 6.02
C SER A 251 -16.99 18.68 7.48
N PRO A 252 -17.68 19.26 8.48
CA PRO A 252 -17.30 19.14 9.89
C PRO A 252 -17.18 17.68 10.37
N ARG A 253 -18.03 16.80 9.88
CA ARG A 253 -18.01 15.36 10.23
C ARG A 253 -16.77 14.65 9.71
N VAL A 254 -16.39 14.88 8.44
CA VAL A 254 -15.21 14.28 7.82
C VAL A 254 -13.94 14.89 8.42
N ALA A 255 -13.89 16.22 8.57
CA ALA A 255 -12.75 16.93 9.14
C ALA A 255 -12.44 16.53 10.60
N SER A 256 -13.43 16.15 11.39
CA SER A 256 -13.23 15.65 12.76
C SER A 256 -12.62 14.23 12.79
N PHE A 257 -12.91 13.39 11.80
CA PHE A 257 -12.41 12.01 11.70
C PHE A 257 -11.08 11.88 10.95
N ALA A 258 -10.87 12.71 9.91
CA ALA A 258 -9.71 12.65 9.02
C ALA A 258 -8.34 12.61 9.74
N PRO A 259 -8.07 13.41 10.80
CA PRO A 259 -6.77 13.38 11.47
C PRO A 259 -6.44 12.03 12.11
N ALA A 260 -7.42 11.36 12.73
CA ALA A 260 -7.22 10.03 13.30
C ALA A 260 -6.93 8.99 12.22
N TRP A 261 -7.66 9.05 11.11
CA TRP A 261 -7.47 8.16 9.97
C TRP A 261 -6.11 8.35 9.30
N ILE A 262 -5.70 9.60 9.08
CA ILE A 262 -4.39 9.94 8.51
C ILE A 262 -3.27 9.45 9.44
N ALA A 263 -3.39 9.64 10.77
CA ALA A 263 -2.38 9.20 11.72
C ALA A 263 -2.18 7.69 11.73
N ILE A 264 -3.25 6.89 11.69
CA ILE A 264 -3.13 5.43 11.63
C ILE A 264 -2.58 4.96 10.28
N ASN A 265 -2.92 5.63 9.19
CA ASN A 265 -2.28 5.32 7.90
C ASN A 265 -0.81 5.77 7.85
N ALA A 266 -0.43 6.81 8.61
CA ALA A 266 0.97 7.18 8.78
C ALA A 266 1.74 6.11 9.57
N VAL A 267 1.15 5.51 10.60
CA VAL A 267 1.71 4.34 11.29
C VAL A 267 1.97 3.21 10.30
N LEU A 268 1.01 2.88 9.45
CA LEU A 268 1.20 1.86 8.42
C LEU A 268 2.31 2.25 7.44
N GLY A 269 2.41 3.54 7.08
CA GLY A 269 3.49 4.08 6.25
C GLY A 269 4.87 3.88 6.84
N VAL A 270 5.04 4.14 8.15
CA VAL A 270 6.28 3.86 8.90
C VAL A 270 6.62 2.37 8.82
N PHE A 271 5.69 1.49 9.20
CA PHE A 271 5.94 0.04 9.26
C PHE A 271 6.20 -0.56 7.88
N ILE A 272 5.31 -0.31 6.92
CA ILE A 272 5.39 -0.95 5.61
C ILE A 272 6.66 -0.51 4.86
N ASN A 273 7.09 0.73 5.00
CA ASN A 273 8.15 1.25 4.15
C ASN A 273 9.54 1.27 4.78
N LEU A 274 9.68 1.11 6.11
CA LEU A 274 10.98 1.18 6.77
C LEU A 274 11.42 -0.16 7.38
N THR A 275 10.50 -1.07 7.69
CA THR A 275 10.80 -2.32 8.41
C THR A 275 11.75 -3.23 7.62
N ALA A 276 11.53 -3.43 6.32
CA ALA A 276 12.39 -4.30 5.52
C ALA A 276 13.85 -3.83 5.53
N ARG A 277 14.03 -2.51 5.46
CA ARG A 277 15.35 -1.88 5.52
C ARG A 277 16.02 -2.12 6.87
N ILE A 278 15.30 -1.89 7.98
CA ILE A 278 15.79 -2.10 9.36
C ILE A 278 16.21 -3.56 9.57
N LEU A 279 15.38 -4.51 9.17
CA LEU A 279 15.64 -5.95 9.38
C LEU A 279 16.93 -6.42 8.70
N THR A 280 17.36 -5.76 7.62
CA THR A 280 18.50 -6.17 6.80
C THR A 280 19.73 -5.26 6.90
N ASP A 281 19.67 -4.14 7.64
CA ASP A 281 20.76 -3.15 7.75
C ASP A 281 21.79 -3.55 8.82
N LYS A 282 22.85 -4.19 8.40
CA LYS A 282 23.86 -4.77 9.29
C LYS A 282 24.74 -3.71 9.95
N GLY A 283 24.84 -3.76 11.27
CA GLY A 283 25.93 -3.09 12.00
C GLY A 283 25.70 -1.63 12.40
N VAL A 284 24.51 -1.07 12.18
CA VAL A 284 24.24 0.35 12.43
C VAL A 284 23.80 0.62 13.88
N PHE A 285 23.08 -0.32 14.52
CA PHE A 285 22.55 -0.16 15.89
C PHE A 285 22.88 -1.41 16.75
N PRO A 286 24.04 -1.44 17.42
CA PRO A 286 24.40 -2.56 18.28
C PRO A 286 23.42 -2.71 19.46
N GLY A 287 23.08 -3.96 19.79
CA GLY A 287 22.16 -4.28 20.88
C GLY A 287 20.67 -4.28 20.51
N GLN A 288 20.33 -4.05 19.26
CA GLN A 288 18.97 -4.17 18.75
C GLN A 288 18.82 -5.45 17.92
N LEU A 289 18.06 -6.44 18.43
CA LEU A 289 17.90 -7.75 17.80
C LEU A 289 17.24 -7.71 16.43
N LEU A 290 16.38 -6.74 16.16
CA LEU A 290 15.64 -6.66 14.89
C LEU A 290 16.46 -5.95 13.80
N VAL A 291 17.59 -5.31 14.12
CA VAL A 291 18.38 -4.54 13.16
C VAL A 291 19.45 -5.42 12.53
N GLY A 292 19.34 -5.69 11.24
CA GLY A 292 20.38 -6.37 10.45
C GLY A 292 20.59 -7.84 10.72
N HIS A 293 19.70 -8.50 11.47
CA HIS A 293 19.83 -9.93 11.80
C HIS A 293 19.13 -10.86 10.80
N PHE A 294 18.39 -10.31 9.85
CA PHE A 294 17.64 -11.07 8.87
C PHE A 294 18.21 -10.88 7.46
N ASP A 295 18.14 -11.94 6.66
CA ASP A 295 18.37 -11.79 5.22
C ASP A 295 17.14 -11.21 4.51
N SER A 296 17.27 -10.88 3.24
CA SER A 296 16.18 -10.25 2.48
C SER A 296 14.96 -11.15 2.32
N PHE A 297 15.15 -12.46 2.19
CA PHE A 297 14.04 -13.40 2.06
C PHE A 297 13.32 -13.59 3.39
N GLU A 298 14.03 -13.67 4.50
CA GLU A 298 13.47 -13.70 5.83
C GLU A 298 12.69 -12.43 6.16
N ALA A 299 13.25 -11.26 5.84
CA ALA A 299 12.58 -9.97 6.01
C ALA A 299 11.29 -9.88 5.18
N GLY A 300 11.32 -10.33 3.92
CA GLY A 300 10.16 -10.40 3.05
C GLY A 300 9.08 -11.33 3.60
N ASN A 301 9.46 -12.49 4.13
CA ASN A 301 8.52 -13.45 4.73
C ASN A 301 7.91 -12.93 6.05
N ILE A 302 8.67 -12.24 6.89
CA ILE A 302 8.16 -11.57 8.10
C ILE A 302 7.07 -10.56 7.72
N ARG A 303 7.29 -9.77 6.67
CA ARG A 303 6.32 -8.79 6.20
C ARG A 303 5.10 -9.44 5.53
N ALA A 304 5.31 -10.51 4.78
CA ALA A 304 4.20 -11.29 4.23
C ALA A 304 3.33 -11.89 5.36
N ALA A 305 3.96 -12.43 6.40
CA ALA A 305 3.25 -12.93 7.58
C ALA A 305 2.47 -11.81 8.30
N TYR A 306 3.08 -10.62 8.47
CA TYR A 306 2.37 -9.45 9.00
C TYR A 306 1.13 -9.13 8.17
N ALA A 307 1.26 -9.09 6.83
CA ALA A 307 0.14 -8.80 5.94
C ALA A 307 -0.97 -9.85 6.07
N VAL A 308 -0.63 -11.14 6.13
CA VAL A 308 -1.60 -12.23 6.29
C VAL A 308 -2.36 -12.11 7.61
N VAL A 309 -1.66 -11.87 8.73
CA VAL A 309 -2.29 -11.69 10.06
C VAL A 309 -3.20 -10.46 10.06
N PHE A 310 -2.73 -9.35 9.51
CA PHE A 310 -3.48 -8.09 9.48
C PHE A 310 -4.76 -8.22 8.65
N ILE A 311 -4.69 -8.86 7.49
CA ILE A 311 -5.83 -9.08 6.60
C ILE A 311 -6.81 -10.09 7.18
N GLY A 312 -6.29 -11.20 7.72
CA GLY A 312 -7.12 -12.18 8.44
C GLY A 312 -7.87 -11.53 9.60
N GLY A 313 -7.20 -10.61 10.30
CA GLY A 313 -7.82 -9.83 11.36
C GLY A 313 -8.90 -8.88 10.83
N ILE A 314 -8.69 -8.15 9.73
CA ILE A 314 -9.73 -7.32 9.11
C ILE A 314 -10.99 -8.15 8.79
N ALA A 315 -10.81 -9.33 8.19
CA ALA A 315 -11.92 -10.21 7.83
C ALA A 315 -12.70 -10.68 9.07
N LEU A 316 -12.03 -11.10 10.14
CA LEU A 316 -12.67 -11.55 11.37
C LEU A 316 -13.33 -10.40 12.13
N TRP A 317 -12.67 -9.25 12.25
CA TRP A 317 -13.25 -8.07 12.87
C TRP A 317 -14.52 -7.60 12.15
N SER A 318 -14.58 -7.67 10.83
CA SER A 318 -15.77 -7.28 10.05
C SER A 318 -17.01 -8.13 10.39
N MET A 319 -16.83 -9.35 10.92
CA MET A 319 -17.93 -10.21 11.38
C MET A 319 -18.38 -9.87 12.80
N VAL A 320 -17.45 -9.43 13.66
CA VAL A 320 -17.69 -9.27 15.11
C VAL A 320 -18.19 -7.86 15.45
N PHE A 321 -17.69 -6.83 14.80
CA PHE A 321 -17.95 -5.46 15.24
C PHE A 321 -19.36 -4.92 14.89
N ALA A 322 -20.17 -5.65 14.12
CA ALA A 322 -21.53 -5.21 13.74
C ALA A 322 -22.41 -4.83 14.95
N GLN A 323 -22.09 -5.34 16.13
CA GLN A 323 -22.82 -5.05 17.38
C GLN A 323 -22.15 -3.98 18.26
N MET A 324 -20.98 -3.47 17.88
CA MET A 324 -20.19 -2.52 18.67
C MET A 324 -20.23 -1.11 18.05
N ARG A 325 -20.06 -0.07 18.88
CA ARG A 325 -19.83 1.28 18.39
C ARG A 325 -18.50 1.33 17.61
N LYS A 326 -18.50 1.92 16.42
CA LYS A 326 -17.34 1.97 15.52
C LYS A 326 -16.15 2.68 16.16
N THR A 327 -16.38 3.79 16.86
CA THR A 327 -15.35 4.52 17.62
C THR A 327 -14.73 3.69 18.73
N THR A 328 -15.49 2.83 19.39
CA THR A 328 -14.98 1.87 20.40
C THR A 328 -14.05 0.85 19.75
N VAL A 329 -14.42 0.29 18.60
CA VAL A 329 -13.57 -0.69 17.88
C VAL A 329 -12.29 -0.02 17.39
N MET A 330 -12.36 1.23 16.90
CA MET A 330 -11.17 2.00 16.55
C MET A 330 -10.23 2.22 17.73
N LEU A 331 -10.77 2.53 18.91
CA LEU A 331 -9.97 2.67 20.14
C LEU A 331 -9.33 1.34 20.56
N ILE A 332 -10.06 0.23 20.49
CA ILE A 332 -9.49 -1.12 20.74
C ILE A 332 -8.36 -1.43 19.76
N GLY A 333 -8.56 -1.16 18.47
CA GLY A 333 -7.53 -1.32 17.45
C GLY A 333 -6.28 -0.47 17.72
N THR A 334 -6.47 0.77 18.17
CA THR A 334 -5.34 1.63 18.56
C THR A 334 -4.67 1.12 19.85
N GLY A 335 -5.42 0.53 20.78
CA GLY A 335 -4.87 -0.21 21.92
C GLY A 335 -3.98 -1.37 21.48
N GLY A 336 -4.42 -2.14 20.46
CA GLY A 336 -3.61 -3.17 19.81
C GLY A 336 -2.32 -2.64 19.22
N LEU A 337 -2.32 -1.43 18.64
CA LEU A 337 -1.12 -0.75 18.14
C LEU A 337 -0.10 -0.50 19.27
N PHE A 338 -0.52 -0.04 20.44
CA PHE A 338 0.40 0.16 21.59
C PHE A 338 0.96 -1.15 22.11
N LEU A 339 0.16 -2.23 22.12
CA LEU A 339 0.65 -3.57 22.43
C LEU A 339 1.68 -4.02 21.38
N THR A 340 1.44 -3.77 20.10
CA THR A 340 2.39 -4.04 19.02
C THR A 340 3.71 -3.30 19.25
N CYS A 341 3.67 -2.01 19.57
CA CYS A 341 4.85 -1.22 19.91
C CYS A 341 5.59 -1.80 21.13
N LEU A 342 4.87 -2.17 22.19
CA LEU A 342 5.45 -2.75 23.40
C LEU A 342 6.15 -4.09 23.11
N PHE A 343 5.47 -5.02 22.44
CA PHE A 343 6.04 -6.34 22.17
C PHE A 343 7.17 -6.27 21.16
N LEU A 344 7.09 -5.37 20.19
CA LEU A 344 8.18 -5.11 19.25
C LEU A 344 9.41 -4.54 19.95
N PHE A 345 9.23 -3.59 20.88
CA PHE A 345 10.30 -3.05 21.69
C PHE A 345 10.95 -4.12 22.58
N LEU A 346 10.15 -4.91 23.30
CA LEU A 346 10.65 -5.99 24.13
C LEU A 346 11.39 -7.07 23.32
N LEU A 347 10.88 -7.41 22.14
CA LEU A 347 11.51 -8.35 21.21
C LEU A 347 12.86 -7.80 20.69
N ASN A 348 12.92 -6.51 20.37
CA ASN A 348 14.13 -5.85 19.87
C ASN A 348 15.28 -5.86 20.88
N HIS A 349 14.97 -5.95 22.18
CA HIS A 349 15.96 -5.97 23.28
C HIS A 349 16.28 -7.37 23.82
N GLN A 350 15.87 -8.43 23.11
CA GLN A 350 16.31 -9.76 23.47
C GLN A 350 17.79 -9.99 23.08
N PRO A 351 18.54 -10.76 23.86
CA PRO A 351 19.98 -10.94 23.63
C PRO A 351 20.29 -11.75 22.36
N SER A 352 19.37 -12.59 21.90
CA SER A 352 19.49 -13.39 20.68
C SER A 352 18.13 -13.93 20.23
N LEU A 353 18.03 -14.38 18.97
CA LEU A 353 16.85 -15.05 18.44
C LEU A 353 16.51 -16.37 19.16
N GLY A 354 17.49 -17.00 19.82
CA GLY A 354 17.30 -18.21 20.64
C GLY A 354 16.88 -17.94 22.09
N ALA A 355 16.70 -16.68 22.50
CA ALA A 355 16.30 -16.36 23.88
C ALA A 355 14.89 -16.89 24.21
N PRO A 356 14.65 -17.36 25.44
CA PRO A 356 13.39 -18.03 25.80
C PRO A 356 12.12 -17.16 25.59
N LEU A 357 12.27 -15.85 25.68
CA LEU A 357 11.16 -14.91 25.52
C LEU A 357 10.83 -14.55 24.07
N VAL A 358 11.68 -14.90 23.10
CA VAL A 358 11.47 -14.52 21.69
C VAL A 358 10.18 -15.12 21.13
N ILE A 359 9.94 -16.42 21.35
CA ILE A 359 8.72 -17.08 20.85
C ILE A 359 7.46 -16.53 21.54
N PRO A 360 7.37 -16.43 22.89
CA PRO A 360 6.23 -15.81 23.54
C PRO A 360 5.95 -14.38 23.09
N LEU A 361 6.99 -13.55 22.94
CA LEU A 361 6.84 -12.18 22.47
C LEU A 361 6.39 -12.10 21.00
N ALA A 362 6.90 -12.98 20.14
CA ALA A 362 6.46 -13.07 18.76
C ALA A 362 4.98 -13.48 18.65
N LEU A 363 4.52 -14.43 19.47
CA LEU A 363 3.11 -14.81 19.53
C LEU A 363 2.24 -13.67 20.06
N ALA A 364 2.68 -12.96 21.11
CA ALA A 364 1.99 -11.80 21.63
C ALA A 364 1.92 -10.67 20.58
N LEU A 365 2.99 -10.49 19.78
CA LEU A 365 3.02 -9.56 18.67
C LEU A 365 1.96 -9.93 17.61
N VAL A 366 1.83 -11.19 17.24
CA VAL A 366 0.79 -11.65 16.30
C VAL A 366 -0.61 -11.33 16.83
N VAL A 367 -0.88 -11.59 18.10
CA VAL A 367 -2.18 -11.26 18.74
C VAL A 367 -2.42 -9.76 18.75
N SER A 368 -1.40 -8.95 19.04
CA SER A 368 -1.53 -7.49 19.05
C SER A 368 -1.79 -6.91 17.65
N ILE A 369 -1.15 -7.44 16.62
CA ILE A 369 -1.41 -7.08 15.20
C ILE A 369 -2.85 -7.43 14.81
N PHE A 370 -3.33 -8.59 15.25
CA PHE A 370 -4.72 -9.00 15.05
C PHE A 370 -5.71 -8.01 15.71
N ILE A 371 -5.44 -7.58 16.94
CA ILE A 371 -6.27 -6.56 17.61
C ILE A 371 -6.20 -5.22 16.86
N GLN A 372 -5.01 -4.80 16.46
CA GLN A 372 -4.78 -3.57 15.71
C GLN A 372 -5.56 -3.52 14.40
N SER A 373 -5.69 -4.65 13.70
CA SER A 373 -6.36 -4.73 12.40
C SER A 373 -7.84 -4.36 12.44
N GLY A 374 -8.48 -4.42 13.60
CA GLY A 374 -9.88 -4.02 13.80
C GLY A 374 -10.16 -2.54 13.54
N PHE A 375 -9.13 -1.70 13.59
CA PHE A 375 -9.27 -0.28 13.28
C PHE A 375 -9.79 -0.04 11.86
N THR A 376 -9.21 -0.70 10.86
CA THR A 376 -9.48 -0.43 9.44
C THR A 376 -10.94 -0.65 9.04
N PRO A 377 -11.59 -1.82 9.32
CA PRO A 377 -12.99 -2.01 8.93
C PRO A 377 -13.95 -1.09 9.69
N ALA A 378 -13.66 -0.78 10.96
CA ALA A 378 -14.47 0.14 11.73
C ALA A 378 -14.41 1.57 11.18
N ALA A 379 -13.21 2.02 10.79
CA ALA A 379 -12.98 3.34 10.21
C ALA A 379 -13.62 3.49 8.82
N LEU A 380 -13.53 2.46 7.96
CA LEU A 380 -14.21 2.43 6.66
C LEU A 380 -15.73 2.54 6.80
N THR A 381 -16.31 1.78 7.73
CA THR A 381 -17.74 1.82 7.98
C THR A 381 -18.18 3.14 8.59
N HIS A 382 -17.36 3.72 9.50
CA HIS A 382 -17.62 5.04 10.06
C HIS A 382 -17.60 6.13 8.98
N LEU A 383 -16.61 6.08 8.06
CA LEU A 383 -16.56 7.01 6.92
C LEU A 383 -17.80 6.90 6.03
N ALA A 384 -18.26 5.68 5.77
CA ALA A 384 -19.49 5.46 5.00
C ALA A 384 -20.72 6.08 5.68
N ASP A 385 -20.86 5.94 7.01
CA ASP A 385 -21.99 6.49 7.75
C ASP A 385 -22.01 8.01 7.78
N ILE A 386 -20.88 8.66 8.07
CA ILE A 386 -20.80 10.13 8.14
C ILE A 386 -21.03 10.81 6.79
N THR A 387 -21.00 10.02 5.70
CA THR A 387 -21.21 10.49 4.33
C THR A 387 -22.51 9.95 3.72
N GLU A 388 -23.38 9.30 4.50
CA GLU A 388 -24.64 8.70 4.04
C GLU A 388 -25.62 9.75 3.46
N ASP A 389 -25.61 10.97 3.98
CA ASP A 389 -26.39 12.10 3.47
C ASP A 389 -26.04 12.47 2.00
N HIS A 390 -24.94 11.95 1.48
CA HIS A 390 -24.44 12.16 0.12
C HIS A 390 -24.42 10.86 -0.69
N SER A 391 -25.49 10.08 -0.62
CA SER A 391 -25.60 8.74 -1.24
C SER A 391 -25.37 8.71 -2.76
N SER A 392 -25.53 9.86 -3.46
CA SER A 392 -25.15 10.04 -4.87
C SER A 392 -23.62 9.99 -5.09
N ASP A 393 -22.81 10.18 -4.05
CA ASP A 393 -21.38 10.45 -4.12
C ASP A 393 -20.50 9.31 -3.61
N ARG A 394 -21.00 8.06 -3.63
CA ARG A 394 -20.25 6.88 -3.17
C ARG A 394 -18.85 6.77 -3.80
N GLY A 395 -18.70 7.22 -5.04
CA GLY A 395 -17.39 7.28 -5.71
C GLY A 395 -16.46 8.31 -5.07
N ALA A 396 -16.98 9.47 -4.66
CA ALA A 396 -16.23 10.52 -3.96
C ALA A 396 -15.79 10.06 -2.56
N ILE A 397 -16.63 9.30 -1.85
CA ILE A 397 -16.34 8.75 -0.53
C ILE A 397 -15.20 7.73 -0.58
N MET A 398 -15.24 6.82 -1.56
CA MET A 398 -14.14 5.89 -1.78
C MET A 398 -12.86 6.60 -2.22
N GLY A 399 -13.00 7.75 -2.94
CA GLY A 399 -11.88 8.64 -3.23
C GLY A 399 -11.25 9.26 -1.98
N LEU A 400 -12.06 9.69 -1.01
CA LEU A 400 -11.57 10.22 0.27
C LEU A 400 -10.77 9.20 1.08
N TYR A 401 -11.21 7.95 1.09
CA TYR A 401 -10.44 6.86 1.69
C TYR A 401 -9.02 6.79 1.12
N SER A 402 -8.91 6.80 -0.21
CA SER A 402 -7.62 6.72 -0.90
C SER A 402 -6.75 7.96 -0.63
N VAL A 403 -7.36 9.15 -0.57
CA VAL A 403 -6.65 10.40 -0.24
C VAL A 403 -6.08 10.34 1.17
N PHE A 404 -6.87 9.99 2.17
CA PHE A 404 -6.39 9.91 3.55
C PHE A 404 -5.36 8.80 3.75
N PHE A 405 -5.53 7.67 3.05
CA PHE A 405 -4.53 6.60 3.01
C PHE A 405 -3.21 7.12 2.42
N GLY A 406 -3.24 7.74 1.24
CA GLY A 406 -2.07 8.27 0.56
C GLY A 406 -1.34 9.36 1.36
N VAL A 407 -2.09 10.30 1.94
CA VAL A 407 -1.54 11.34 2.84
C VAL A 407 -0.87 10.72 4.05
N GLY A 408 -1.53 9.74 4.69
CA GLY A 408 -0.96 9.03 5.83
C GLY A 408 0.33 8.31 5.46
N GLN A 409 0.33 7.51 4.39
CA GLN A 409 1.51 6.80 3.91
C GLN A 409 2.68 7.76 3.58
N PHE A 410 2.39 8.86 2.89
CA PHE A 410 3.38 9.90 2.58
C PHE A 410 4.01 10.49 3.84
N LEU A 411 3.17 10.94 4.78
CA LEU A 411 3.63 11.55 6.03
C LEU A 411 4.39 10.53 6.89
N GLY A 412 3.86 9.32 7.05
CA GLY A 412 4.48 8.29 7.88
C GLY A 412 5.86 7.89 7.37
N THR A 413 5.97 7.65 6.07
CA THR A 413 7.25 7.28 5.44
C THR A 413 8.28 8.40 5.55
N GLY A 414 7.86 9.66 5.33
CA GLY A 414 8.74 10.83 5.43
C GLY A 414 9.18 11.14 6.85
N ILE A 415 8.25 11.11 7.82
CA ILE A 415 8.53 11.42 9.23
C ILE A 415 9.29 10.27 9.91
N GLY A 416 9.02 9.03 9.53
CA GLY A 416 9.65 7.85 10.14
C GLY A 416 11.16 7.80 10.00
N GLY A 417 11.68 8.24 8.84
CA GLY A 417 13.11 8.20 8.53
C GLY A 417 14.02 8.83 9.58
N PRO A 418 13.82 10.10 9.97
CA PRO A 418 14.63 10.77 11.01
C PRO A 418 14.67 10.05 12.36
N PHE A 419 13.55 9.45 12.77
CA PHE A 419 13.50 8.68 14.03
C PHE A 419 14.30 7.39 13.93
N VAL A 420 14.27 6.73 12.77
CA VAL A 420 15.07 5.53 12.53
C VAL A 420 16.55 5.87 12.40
N ASP A 421 16.92 6.97 11.75
CA ASP A 421 18.31 7.46 11.71
C ASP A 421 18.84 7.71 13.15
N TRP A 422 17.98 8.18 14.05
CA TRP A 422 18.37 8.48 15.43
C TRP A 422 18.49 7.23 16.32
N ARG A 423 17.54 6.27 16.23
CA ARG A 423 17.39 5.17 17.19
C ARG A 423 17.11 3.80 16.57
N GLY A 424 17.26 3.62 15.26
CA GLY A 424 17.02 2.33 14.61
C GLY A 424 15.57 1.85 14.79
N ALA A 425 15.40 0.58 15.14
CA ALA A 425 14.08 -0.02 15.37
C ALA A 425 13.34 0.63 16.56
N ASP A 426 14.05 1.10 17.58
CA ASP A 426 13.43 1.84 18.69
C ASP A 426 12.87 3.19 18.24
N GLY A 427 13.53 3.84 17.29
CA GLY A 427 13.04 5.05 16.64
C GLY A 427 11.75 4.82 15.87
N LEU A 428 11.68 3.68 15.14
CA LEU A 428 10.46 3.25 14.45
C LEU A 428 9.31 3.04 15.45
N VAL A 429 9.57 2.35 16.56
CA VAL A 429 8.56 2.12 17.61
C VAL A 429 8.12 3.44 18.23
N LEU A 430 9.05 4.35 18.52
CA LEU A 430 8.75 5.65 19.12
C LEU A 430 7.85 6.51 18.24
N VAL A 431 8.20 6.70 16.96
CA VAL A 431 7.36 7.51 16.04
C VAL A 431 5.99 6.91 15.86
N THR A 432 5.90 5.57 15.81
CA THR A 432 4.64 4.85 15.74
C THR A 432 3.78 5.09 16.97
N ALA A 433 4.35 5.02 18.17
CA ALA A 433 3.65 5.30 19.43
C ALA A 433 3.17 6.75 19.48
N LEU A 434 3.98 7.73 19.05
CA LEU A 434 3.60 9.14 19.00
C LEU A 434 2.41 9.39 18.05
N LEU A 435 2.44 8.79 16.87
CA LEU A 435 1.30 8.84 15.92
C LEU A 435 0.06 8.15 16.50
N GLY A 436 0.24 7.04 17.23
CA GLY A 436 -0.82 6.36 17.96
C GLY A 436 -1.46 7.23 19.05
N VAL A 437 -0.65 7.94 19.85
CA VAL A 437 -1.14 8.88 20.87
C VAL A 437 -1.96 9.99 20.22
N PHE A 438 -1.46 10.56 19.11
CA PHE A 438 -2.21 11.57 18.36
C PHE A 438 -3.56 11.00 17.85
N ALA A 439 -3.56 9.79 17.31
CA ALA A 439 -4.78 9.13 16.86
C ALA A 439 -5.79 8.93 18.01
N VAL A 440 -5.34 8.47 19.19
CA VAL A 440 -6.20 8.31 20.38
C VAL A 440 -6.83 9.63 20.79
N ILE A 441 -6.04 10.73 20.85
CA ILE A 441 -6.57 12.05 21.22
C ILE A 441 -7.69 12.47 20.25
N MET A 442 -7.49 12.26 18.94
CA MET A 442 -8.51 12.60 17.94
C MET A 442 -9.75 11.70 18.05
N LEU A 443 -9.56 10.39 18.29
CA LEU A 443 -10.66 9.45 18.48
C LEU A 443 -11.48 9.71 19.74
N LEU A 444 -10.82 10.07 20.85
CA LEU A 444 -11.53 10.44 22.09
C LEU A 444 -12.37 11.69 21.89
N ARG A 445 -11.85 12.69 21.20
CA ARG A 445 -12.62 13.88 20.83
C ARG A 445 -13.87 13.50 19.98
N LEU A 446 -13.66 12.65 18.99
CA LEU A 446 -14.76 12.17 18.13
C LEU A 446 -15.80 11.40 18.95
N HIS A 447 -15.36 10.49 19.81
CA HIS A 447 -16.23 9.68 20.67
C HIS A 447 -17.09 10.54 21.61
N TRP A 448 -16.51 11.60 22.21
CA TRP A 448 -17.23 12.51 23.09
C TRP A 448 -18.26 13.34 22.33
N THR A 449 -17.95 13.85 21.14
CA THR A 449 -18.90 14.60 20.33
C THR A 449 -20.08 13.74 19.88
N GLU A 450 -19.86 12.48 19.51
CA GLU A 450 -20.94 11.54 19.18
C GLU A 450 -21.83 11.21 20.39
N THR A 451 -21.22 11.08 21.57
CA THR A 451 -21.96 10.74 22.80
C THR A 451 -22.82 11.90 23.28
N SER A 452 -22.31 13.14 23.22
CA SER A 452 -23.11 14.33 23.56
C SER A 452 -24.29 14.53 22.60
N GLN A 453 -24.09 14.37 21.31
CA GLN A 453 -25.18 14.45 20.32
C GLN A 453 -26.25 13.35 20.47
N ALA A 454 -25.89 12.19 21.03
CA ALA A 454 -26.82 11.11 21.32
C ALA A 454 -27.64 11.34 22.59
N LEU A 455 -27.14 12.16 23.52
CA LEU A 455 -27.83 12.54 24.77
C LEU A 455 -28.83 13.72 24.57
N ASP A 456 -28.56 14.53 23.54
CA ASP A 456 -29.41 15.68 23.16
C ASP A 456 -30.62 15.32 22.25
N LYS A 457 -30.69 14.04 21.82
CA LYS A 457 -31.82 13.47 21.05
C LYS A 457 -32.69 12.58 21.92
#